data_66c33c27c87d67c9e9e44eb95035cf3f
#
_entry.id   66c33c27c87d67c9e9e44eb95035cf3f
#
_cell.length_a   1.000
_cell.length_b   1.000
_cell.length_c   1.000
_cell.angle_alpha   90.00
_cell.angle_beta   90.00
_cell.angle_gamma   90.00
#
_symmetry.space_group_name_H-M   'P 1'
#
loop_
_entity.id
_entity.type
_entity.pdbx_description
1 polymer ?
#
loop_
_entity_poly.entity_id
_entity_poly.type
_entity_poly.pdbx_seq_one_letter_code
_entity_poly.pdbx_strand_id
1 'polypeptide(L)'
;AKASDGTPCCQWIGPAGSGHFVKMIHNGIEYGDMQLIAEAYWVMKNLLGLDNGQMAEIFADWNEGKLRSYLIEITANILRHKDKSGGYLIDKILDTAGQKGTGKWSVINAMELGMPLGLIATAVFERSLSAQKGLRETASKQFVCRRSQAVYNKSEMVKDIYSALYASKLVSYAQGFAVLQRASDAFAWNLDLASIARMWRGGCIIRSIFLNDIATAFEAKDKPKHLLLAPYFKNEMQLLLSGWKHLVAQSMKEELPVPAF
;
A
#
# COMPACT_ATOMS: atom_id res chain seq x y z
N ALA A 1 22.16 -6.83 6.16
CA ALA A 1 20.97 -7.67 6.12
C ALA A 1 21.01 -8.58 4.91
N LYS A 2 20.39 -9.75 5.02
CA LYS A 2 20.25 -10.75 3.95
C LYS A 2 18.79 -11.21 3.89
N ALA A 3 18.28 -11.50 2.70
CA ALA A 3 17.01 -12.19 2.52
C ALA A 3 17.13 -13.65 2.99
N SER A 4 16.01 -14.38 3.08
CA SER A 4 15.98 -15.78 3.56
C SER A 4 16.83 -16.74 2.72
N ASP A 5 17.02 -16.43 1.43
CA ASP A 5 17.87 -17.18 0.50
C ASP A 5 19.36 -16.76 0.53
N GLY A 6 19.74 -15.91 1.50
CA GLY A 6 21.12 -15.41 1.64
C GLY A 6 21.45 -14.21 0.75
N THR A 7 20.58 -13.78 -0.15
CA THR A 7 20.80 -12.63 -1.02
C THR A 7 20.99 -11.35 -0.19
N PRO A 8 22.04 -10.54 -0.45
CA PRO A 8 22.24 -9.27 0.24
C PRO A 8 21.06 -8.30 0.01
N CYS A 9 20.62 -7.62 1.07
CA CYS A 9 19.63 -6.54 0.98
C CYS A 9 20.29 -5.15 0.80
N CYS A 10 21.47 -5.13 0.21
CA CYS A 10 22.27 -3.94 -0.06
C CYS A 10 23.11 -4.18 -1.31
N GLN A 11 23.11 -3.24 -2.24
CA GLN A 11 23.88 -3.32 -3.47
C GLN A 11 24.17 -1.91 -4.03
N TRP A 12 25.14 -1.85 -4.93
CA TRP A 12 25.33 -0.68 -5.79
C TRP A 12 24.15 -0.59 -6.78
N ILE A 13 23.48 0.58 -6.84
CA ILE A 13 22.30 0.76 -7.68
C ILE A 13 22.68 1.34 -9.06
N GLY A 14 23.58 2.29 -9.08
CA GLY A 14 24.01 2.99 -10.29
C GLY A 14 24.69 4.31 -9.98
N PRO A 15 25.06 5.09 -11.02
CA PRO A 15 25.80 6.33 -10.87
C PRO A 15 24.96 7.46 -10.27
N ALA A 16 25.65 8.53 -9.87
CA ALA A 16 25.08 9.77 -9.36
C ALA A 16 24.07 9.55 -8.21
N GLY A 17 22.88 10.15 -8.31
CA GLY A 17 21.83 10.08 -7.30
C GLY A 17 20.89 8.88 -7.39
N SER A 18 21.15 7.89 -8.26
CA SER A 18 20.25 6.76 -8.54
C SER A 18 19.82 5.98 -7.30
N GLY A 19 20.76 5.68 -6.38
CA GLY A 19 20.45 4.98 -5.14
C GLY A 19 19.49 5.78 -4.23
N HIS A 20 19.67 7.09 -4.15
CA HIS A 20 18.76 7.97 -3.40
C HIS A 20 17.38 8.04 -4.04
N PHE A 21 17.33 8.10 -5.38
CA PHE A 21 16.07 8.09 -6.12
C PHE A 21 15.31 6.78 -5.90
N VAL A 22 15.98 5.64 -6.00
CA VAL A 22 15.38 4.32 -5.71
C VAL A 22 14.86 4.27 -4.27
N LYS A 23 15.60 4.78 -3.29
CA LYS A 23 15.13 4.85 -1.90
C LYS A 23 13.96 5.80 -1.72
N MET A 24 13.91 6.90 -2.43
CA MET A 24 12.79 7.83 -2.41
C MET A 24 11.52 7.16 -2.93
N ILE A 25 11.57 6.47 -4.07
CA ILE A 25 10.42 5.73 -4.63
C ILE A 25 9.99 4.58 -3.71
N HIS A 26 10.95 3.85 -3.11
CA HIS A 26 10.65 2.87 -2.07
C HIS A 26 9.76 3.47 -0.96
N ASN A 27 10.11 4.65 -0.47
CA ASN A 27 9.33 5.32 0.56
C ASN A 27 7.97 5.82 0.03
N GLY A 28 7.86 6.18 -1.24
CA GLY A 28 6.58 6.49 -1.88
C GLY A 28 5.64 5.29 -1.87
N ILE A 29 6.14 4.12 -2.26
CA ILE A 29 5.38 2.85 -2.20
C ILE A 29 4.95 2.55 -0.75
N GLU A 30 5.83 2.76 0.24
CA GLU A 30 5.51 2.61 1.66
C GLU A 30 4.30 3.48 2.06
N TYR A 31 4.23 4.72 1.61
CA TYR A 31 3.09 5.61 1.87
C TYR A 31 1.80 5.04 1.27
N GLY A 32 1.85 4.53 0.04
CA GLY A 32 0.73 3.84 -0.60
C GLY A 32 0.25 2.65 0.23
N ASP A 33 1.16 1.75 0.58
CA ASP A 33 0.85 0.56 1.39
C ASP A 33 0.18 0.91 2.72
N MET A 34 0.70 1.90 3.43
CA MET A 34 0.15 2.34 4.72
C MET A 34 -1.25 2.96 4.56
N GLN A 35 -1.48 3.74 3.51
CA GLN A 35 -2.80 4.31 3.21
C GLN A 35 -3.81 3.21 2.91
N LEU A 36 -3.46 2.24 2.06
CA LEU A 36 -4.33 1.12 1.71
C LEU A 36 -4.71 0.26 2.94
N ILE A 37 -3.75 0.00 3.83
CA ILE A 37 -4.01 -0.71 5.09
C ILE A 37 -4.95 0.10 5.99
N ALA A 38 -4.75 1.41 6.06
CA ALA A 38 -5.62 2.30 6.85
C ALA A 38 -7.06 2.33 6.29
N GLU A 39 -7.23 2.33 4.97
CA GLU A 39 -8.55 2.26 4.34
C GLU A 39 -9.21 0.89 4.56
N ALA A 40 -8.48 -0.22 4.43
CA ALA A 40 -8.98 -1.54 4.76
C ALA A 40 -9.45 -1.63 6.23
N TYR A 41 -8.64 -1.14 7.17
CA TYR A 41 -9.00 -1.03 8.59
C TYR A 41 -10.26 -0.18 8.77
N TRP A 42 -10.33 0.97 8.12
CA TRP A 42 -11.44 1.90 8.22
C TRP A 42 -12.76 1.29 7.74
N VAL A 43 -12.73 0.61 6.60
CA VAL A 43 -13.91 -0.09 6.07
C VAL A 43 -14.32 -1.24 6.98
N MET A 44 -13.40 -2.09 7.43
CA MET A 44 -13.72 -3.19 8.36
C MET A 44 -14.35 -2.69 9.66
N LYS A 45 -13.82 -1.60 10.22
CA LYS A 45 -14.33 -1.02 11.46
C LYS A 45 -15.70 -0.38 11.27
N ASN A 46 -15.88 0.40 10.21
CA ASN A 46 -17.04 1.27 10.05
C ASN A 46 -18.17 0.66 9.21
N LEU A 47 -17.88 -0.21 8.26
CA LEU A 47 -18.89 -0.89 7.46
C LEU A 47 -19.33 -2.21 8.10
N LEU A 48 -18.38 -2.97 8.67
CA LEU A 48 -18.64 -4.30 9.20
C LEU A 48 -18.77 -4.34 10.72
N GLY A 49 -18.43 -3.24 11.41
CA GLY A 49 -18.46 -3.17 12.87
C GLY A 49 -17.52 -4.17 13.54
N LEU A 50 -16.37 -4.47 12.93
CA LEU A 50 -15.39 -5.39 13.49
C LEU A 50 -14.58 -4.69 14.58
N ASP A 51 -14.30 -5.42 15.66
CA ASP A 51 -13.35 -4.96 16.69
C ASP A 51 -11.89 -5.19 16.27
N ASN A 52 -10.95 -4.61 17.01
CA ASN A 52 -9.54 -4.71 16.69
C ASN A 52 -9.00 -6.15 16.74
N GLY A 53 -9.53 -7.01 17.62
CA GLY A 53 -9.15 -8.41 17.71
C GLY A 53 -9.58 -9.19 16.46
N GLN A 54 -10.84 -9.01 16.02
CA GLN A 54 -11.35 -9.63 14.78
C GLN A 54 -10.55 -9.18 13.55
N MET A 55 -10.25 -7.88 13.45
CA MET A 55 -9.42 -7.35 12.36
C MET A 55 -7.99 -7.89 12.41
N ALA A 56 -7.42 -8.06 13.60
CA ALA A 56 -6.09 -8.64 13.77
C ALA A 56 -6.02 -10.08 13.23
N GLU A 57 -7.04 -10.92 13.48
CA GLU A 57 -7.09 -12.28 12.94
C GLU A 57 -7.21 -12.26 11.41
N ILE A 58 -8.00 -11.36 10.84
CA ILE A 58 -8.12 -11.21 9.38
C ILE A 58 -6.78 -10.82 8.76
N PHE A 59 -6.08 -9.82 9.31
CA PHE A 59 -4.76 -9.43 8.79
C PHE A 59 -3.71 -10.53 8.97
N ALA A 60 -3.79 -11.31 10.05
CA ALA A 60 -2.91 -12.45 10.27
C ALA A 60 -3.14 -13.56 9.22
N ASP A 61 -4.41 -13.90 8.95
CA ASP A 61 -4.77 -14.85 7.90
C ASP A 61 -4.27 -14.38 6.51
N TRP A 62 -4.48 -13.12 6.19
CA TRP A 62 -3.98 -12.52 4.95
C TRP A 62 -2.46 -12.57 4.82
N ASN A 63 -1.74 -12.52 5.95
CA ASN A 63 -0.27 -12.61 5.97
C ASN A 63 0.26 -14.02 5.71
N GLU A 64 -0.57 -15.06 5.78
CA GLU A 64 -0.17 -16.42 5.37
C GLU A 64 -0.26 -16.62 3.85
N GLY A 65 -0.94 -15.70 3.12
CA GLY A 65 -1.20 -15.76 1.69
C GLY A 65 -0.39 -14.76 0.86
N LYS A 66 -1.01 -14.31 -0.25
CA LYS A 66 -0.40 -13.39 -1.24
C LYS A 66 -0.16 -11.97 -0.71
N LEU A 67 -0.86 -11.57 0.36
CA LEU A 67 -0.63 -10.30 1.05
C LEU A 67 0.55 -10.35 2.05
N ARG A 68 1.22 -11.48 2.20
CA ARG A 68 2.35 -11.65 3.13
C ARG A 68 3.39 -10.56 2.93
N SER A 69 3.50 -9.69 3.93
CA SER A 69 4.39 -8.54 3.92
C SER A 69 4.65 -8.04 5.34
N TYR A 70 5.73 -7.26 5.51
CA TYR A 70 6.05 -6.68 6.82
C TYR A 70 4.93 -5.80 7.37
N LEU A 71 4.34 -4.95 6.54
CA LEU A 71 3.29 -4.03 7.00
C LEU A 71 2.00 -4.78 7.38
N ILE A 72 1.61 -5.84 6.69
CA ILE A 72 0.47 -6.69 7.07
C ILE A 72 0.76 -7.42 8.38
N GLU A 73 1.97 -7.99 8.53
CA GLU A 73 2.42 -8.66 9.76
C GLU A 73 2.33 -7.73 10.99
N ILE A 74 2.93 -6.54 10.89
CA ILE A 74 2.90 -5.60 12.02
C ILE A 74 1.51 -5.02 12.28
N THR A 75 0.66 -4.88 11.24
CA THR A 75 -0.73 -4.45 11.42
C THR A 75 -1.51 -5.44 12.29
N ALA A 76 -1.40 -6.74 12.02
CA ALA A 76 -2.00 -7.76 12.87
C ALA A 76 -1.51 -7.66 14.33
N ASN A 77 -0.20 -7.47 14.52
CA ASN A 77 0.40 -7.35 15.85
C ASN A 77 -0.04 -6.08 16.58
N ILE A 78 -0.11 -4.93 15.89
CA ILE A 78 -0.58 -3.65 16.44
C ILE A 78 -2.03 -3.75 16.89
N LEU A 79 -2.89 -4.37 16.07
CA LEU A 79 -4.31 -4.53 16.37
C LEU A 79 -4.56 -5.46 17.57
N ARG A 80 -3.69 -6.45 17.82
CA ARG A 80 -3.76 -7.33 19.00
C ARG A 80 -3.24 -6.66 20.26
N HIS A 81 -2.41 -5.63 20.14
CA HIS A 81 -1.69 -5.09 21.28
C HIS A 81 -2.63 -4.37 22.24
N LYS A 82 -2.65 -4.86 23.49
CA LYS A 82 -3.39 -4.25 24.59
C LYS A 82 -2.44 -3.48 25.51
N ASP A 83 -2.92 -2.40 26.06
CA ASP A 83 -2.21 -1.65 27.07
C ASP A 83 -2.37 -2.27 28.48
N LYS A 84 -1.76 -1.64 29.48
CA LYS A 84 -1.83 -2.10 30.88
C LYS A 84 -3.26 -2.09 31.47
N SER A 85 -4.20 -1.35 30.88
CA SER A 85 -5.61 -1.32 31.31
C SER A 85 -6.48 -2.38 30.63
N GLY A 86 -5.91 -3.20 29.74
CA GLY A 86 -6.61 -4.24 28.99
C GLY A 86 -7.33 -3.76 27.72
N GLY A 87 -7.32 -2.45 27.42
CA GLY A 87 -7.85 -1.88 26.19
C GLY A 87 -6.86 -1.97 25.03
N TYR A 88 -7.35 -1.91 23.80
CA TYR A 88 -6.47 -1.89 22.63
C TYR A 88 -5.71 -0.57 22.56
N LEU A 89 -4.38 -0.64 22.47
CA LEU A 89 -3.54 0.56 22.47
C LEU A 89 -3.81 1.45 21.26
N ILE A 90 -4.13 0.86 20.12
CA ILE A 90 -4.41 1.61 18.87
C ILE A 90 -5.58 2.60 19.02
N ASP A 91 -6.57 2.28 19.84
CA ASP A 91 -7.71 3.19 20.07
C ASP A 91 -7.33 4.45 20.88
N LYS A 92 -6.11 4.45 21.49
CA LYS A 92 -5.56 5.56 22.28
C LYS A 92 -4.47 6.33 21.53
N ILE A 93 -4.06 5.88 20.35
CA ILE A 93 -3.07 6.56 19.53
C ILE A 93 -3.71 7.77 18.84
N LEU A 94 -3.00 8.89 18.86
CA LEU A 94 -3.43 10.11 18.18
C LEU A 94 -3.54 9.85 16.66
N ASP A 95 -4.69 10.14 16.09
CA ASP A 95 -5.02 9.93 14.67
C ASP A 95 -4.46 11.04 13.77
N THR A 96 -3.18 11.30 13.86
CA THR A 96 -2.46 12.22 12.97
C THR A 96 -1.22 11.56 12.41
N ALA A 97 -0.91 11.84 11.15
CA ALA A 97 0.30 11.36 10.50
C ALA A 97 1.07 12.53 9.87
N GLY A 98 2.35 12.63 10.20
CA GLY A 98 3.27 13.56 9.58
C GLY A 98 4.03 12.95 8.40
N GLN A 99 4.84 13.76 7.74
CA GLN A 99 5.75 13.31 6.69
C GLN A 99 7.12 13.99 6.80
N LYS A 100 8.19 13.26 6.40
CA LYS A 100 9.55 13.79 6.33
C LYS A 100 9.94 14.24 4.91
N GLY A 101 9.02 14.19 3.96
CA GLY A 101 9.18 14.72 2.60
C GLY A 101 9.45 13.69 1.51
N THR A 102 9.87 12.45 1.81
CA THR A 102 10.22 11.45 0.78
C THR A 102 9.03 11.07 -0.11
N GLY A 103 7.83 10.91 0.45
CA GLY A 103 6.62 10.69 -0.34
C GLY A 103 6.30 11.88 -1.25
N LYS A 104 6.37 13.10 -0.72
CA LYS A 104 6.19 14.33 -1.50
C LYS A 104 7.18 14.39 -2.67
N TRP A 105 8.46 14.11 -2.42
CA TRP A 105 9.49 14.13 -3.47
C TRP A 105 9.25 13.07 -4.54
N SER A 106 8.72 11.88 -4.17
CA SER A 106 8.33 10.86 -5.14
C SER A 106 7.26 11.39 -6.10
N VAL A 107 6.25 12.09 -5.59
CA VAL A 107 5.18 12.69 -6.41
C VAL A 107 5.71 13.80 -7.31
N ILE A 108 6.52 14.72 -6.79
CA ILE A 108 7.12 15.82 -7.57
C ILE A 108 7.94 15.24 -8.72
N ASN A 109 8.85 14.31 -8.44
CA ASN A 109 9.69 13.72 -9.48
C ASN A 109 8.88 12.91 -10.51
N ALA A 110 7.82 12.24 -10.11
CA ALA A 110 6.94 11.56 -11.06
C ALA A 110 6.27 12.56 -12.02
N MET A 111 5.80 13.70 -11.50
CA MET A 111 5.21 14.77 -12.31
C MET A 111 6.25 15.37 -13.29
N GLU A 112 7.47 15.64 -12.84
CA GLU A 112 8.57 16.13 -13.69
C GLU A 112 8.95 15.13 -14.80
N LEU A 113 8.86 13.84 -14.52
CA LEU A 113 9.11 12.76 -15.48
C LEU A 113 7.89 12.43 -16.36
N GLY A 114 6.73 13.08 -16.15
CA GLY A 114 5.48 12.81 -16.86
C GLY A 114 4.90 11.43 -16.57
N MET A 115 5.10 10.91 -15.33
CA MET A 115 4.65 9.58 -14.93
C MET A 115 3.45 9.62 -14.00
N PRO A 116 2.41 8.78 -14.22
CA PRO A 116 1.28 8.68 -13.32
C PRO A 116 1.70 7.99 -12.01
N LEU A 117 1.47 8.66 -10.88
CA LEU A 117 1.73 8.15 -9.53
C LEU A 117 0.53 8.40 -8.61
N GLY A 118 -0.69 8.19 -9.14
CA GLY A 118 -1.94 8.63 -8.52
C GLY A 118 -2.17 8.07 -7.12
N LEU A 119 -1.99 6.77 -6.91
CA LEU A 119 -2.20 6.14 -5.61
C LEU A 119 -1.22 6.69 -4.55
N ILE A 120 0.05 6.78 -4.87
CA ILE A 120 1.07 7.31 -3.95
C ILE A 120 0.83 8.80 -3.68
N ALA A 121 0.42 9.57 -4.70
CA ALA A 121 0.03 10.97 -4.53
C ALA A 121 -1.14 11.13 -3.56
N THR A 122 -2.18 10.31 -3.72
CA THR A 122 -3.30 10.25 -2.78
C THR A 122 -2.81 9.98 -1.36
N ALA A 123 -1.96 8.99 -1.14
CA ALA A 123 -1.42 8.70 0.19
C ALA A 123 -0.65 9.89 0.79
N VAL A 124 0.06 10.68 -0.02
CA VAL A 124 0.75 11.91 0.44
C VAL A 124 -0.26 12.99 0.85
N PHE A 125 -1.33 13.19 0.07
CA PHE A 125 -2.36 14.18 0.40
C PHE A 125 -3.19 13.76 1.63
N GLU A 126 -3.53 12.48 1.77
CA GLU A 126 -4.23 11.97 2.95
C GLU A 126 -3.41 12.17 4.24
N ARG A 127 -2.08 12.03 4.19
CA ARG A 127 -1.22 12.39 5.33
C ARG A 127 -1.29 13.88 5.66
N SER A 128 -1.34 14.74 4.65
CA SER A 128 -1.47 16.18 4.84
C SER A 128 -2.82 16.54 5.46
N LEU A 129 -3.89 15.88 5.03
CA LEU A 129 -5.23 16.02 5.62
C LEU A 129 -5.25 15.47 7.06
N SER A 130 -4.64 14.31 7.30
CA SER A 130 -4.53 13.70 8.62
C SER A 130 -3.88 14.65 9.64
N ALA A 131 -2.84 15.38 9.23
CA ALA A 131 -2.15 16.35 10.09
C ALA A 131 -3.03 17.54 10.52
N GLN A 132 -4.14 17.81 9.81
CA GLN A 132 -5.05 18.92 10.10
C GLN A 132 -6.19 18.51 11.05
N LYS A 133 -5.86 17.86 12.19
CA LYS A 133 -6.85 17.29 13.11
C LYS A 133 -7.94 18.28 13.53
N GLY A 134 -7.59 19.48 13.94
CA GLY A 134 -8.57 20.50 14.36
C GLY A 134 -9.57 20.87 13.26
N LEU A 135 -9.11 20.95 11.99
CA LEU A 135 -9.99 21.19 10.85
C LEU A 135 -10.93 20.00 10.62
N ARG A 136 -10.40 18.76 10.66
CA ARG A 136 -11.21 17.54 10.51
C ARG A 136 -12.29 17.42 11.59
N GLU A 137 -11.94 17.69 12.85
CA GLU A 137 -12.90 17.70 13.97
C GLU A 137 -13.96 18.77 13.82
N THR A 138 -13.61 19.96 13.32
CA THR A 138 -14.57 21.03 13.05
C THR A 138 -15.51 20.65 11.91
N ALA A 139 -14.98 20.11 10.82
CA ALA A 139 -15.78 19.68 9.67
C ALA A 139 -16.73 18.53 10.04
N SER A 140 -16.28 17.55 10.82
CA SER A 140 -17.10 16.40 11.21
C SER A 140 -18.34 16.78 12.05
N LYS A 141 -18.31 17.91 12.73
CA LYS A 141 -19.48 18.46 13.45
C LYS A 141 -20.50 19.13 12.54
N GLN A 142 -20.06 19.60 11.37
CA GLN A 142 -20.90 20.31 10.40
C GLN A 142 -21.46 19.38 9.32
N PHE A 143 -20.66 18.41 8.91
CA PHE A 143 -21.01 17.46 7.85
C PHE A 143 -21.19 16.07 8.46
N VAL A 144 -22.44 15.73 8.79
CA VAL A 144 -22.77 14.43 9.40
C VAL A 144 -23.07 13.44 8.28
N CYS A 145 -22.19 12.44 8.12
CA CYS A 145 -22.44 11.33 7.21
C CYS A 145 -23.61 10.47 7.70
N ARG A 146 -24.56 10.17 6.83
CA ARG A 146 -25.71 9.29 7.11
C ARG A 146 -25.37 7.90 6.57
N ARG A 147 -24.87 7.04 7.45
CA ARG A 147 -24.67 5.64 7.09
C ARG A 147 -26.02 4.95 6.95
N SER A 148 -26.13 4.07 5.96
CA SER A 148 -27.30 3.20 5.84
C SER A 148 -27.30 2.18 6.98
N GLN A 149 -28.47 1.61 7.29
CA GLN A 149 -28.57 0.46 8.21
C GLN A 149 -28.43 -0.88 7.45
N ALA A 150 -27.75 -0.86 6.30
CA ALA A 150 -27.59 -2.06 5.50
C ALA A 150 -26.79 -3.12 6.26
N VAL A 151 -27.30 -4.33 6.23
CA VAL A 151 -26.63 -5.50 6.80
C VAL A 151 -25.81 -6.16 5.69
N TYR A 152 -24.50 -6.19 5.87
CA TYR A 152 -23.57 -6.81 4.92
C TYR A 152 -23.22 -8.23 5.34
N ASN A 153 -23.05 -9.12 4.36
CA ASN A 153 -22.42 -10.41 4.59
C ASN A 153 -20.92 -10.15 4.89
N LYS A 154 -20.55 -10.26 6.16
CA LYS A 154 -19.19 -9.95 6.63
C LYS A 154 -18.14 -10.79 5.91
N SER A 155 -18.39 -12.08 5.68
CA SER A 155 -17.42 -12.98 5.03
C SER A 155 -17.17 -12.60 3.57
N GLU A 156 -18.21 -12.23 2.83
CA GLU A 156 -18.06 -11.75 1.44
C GLU A 156 -17.36 -10.41 1.37
N MET A 157 -17.78 -9.47 2.22
CA MET A 157 -17.16 -8.14 2.24
C MET A 157 -15.68 -8.20 2.65
N VAL A 158 -15.28 -9.08 3.56
CA VAL A 158 -13.86 -9.30 3.89
C VAL A 158 -13.07 -9.80 2.67
N LYS A 159 -13.66 -10.65 1.81
CA LYS A 159 -13.03 -11.06 0.54
C LYS A 159 -12.91 -9.90 -0.45
N ASP A 160 -13.89 -9.01 -0.49
CA ASP A 160 -13.83 -7.83 -1.35
C ASP A 160 -12.78 -6.83 -0.87
N ILE A 161 -12.65 -6.64 0.45
CA ILE A 161 -11.58 -5.83 1.07
C ILE A 161 -10.20 -6.43 0.75
N TYR A 162 -10.06 -7.76 0.87
CA TYR A 162 -8.83 -8.45 0.46
C TYR A 162 -8.50 -8.17 -1.01
N SER A 163 -9.50 -8.29 -1.88
CA SER A 163 -9.32 -8.09 -3.32
C SER A 163 -8.89 -6.66 -3.63
N ALA A 164 -9.54 -5.68 -3.02
CA ALA A 164 -9.19 -4.28 -3.19
C ALA A 164 -7.79 -3.98 -2.66
N LEU A 165 -7.47 -4.43 -1.44
CA LEU A 165 -6.17 -4.21 -0.83
C LEU A 165 -5.04 -4.84 -1.66
N TYR A 166 -5.20 -6.09 -2.10
CA TYR A 166 -4.16 -6.75 -2.88
C TYR A 166 -3.99 -6.13 -4.26
N ALA A 167 -5.08 -5.88 -4.99
CA ALA A 167 -5.03 -5.22 -6.29
C ALA A 167 -4.36 -3.84 -6.21
N SER A 168 -4.78 -3.01 -5.26
CA SER A 168 -4.22 -1.67 -5.08
C SER A 168 -2.75 -1.70 -4.64
N LYS A 169 -2.32 -2.68 -3.83
CA LYS A 169 -0.89 -2.89 -3.55
C LYS A 169 -0.11 -3.20 -4.82
N LEU A 170 -0.60 -4.08 -5.68
CA LEU A 170 0.05 -4.37 -6.98
C LEU A 170 0.14 -3.10 -7.85
N VAL A 171 -0.90 -2.27 -7.86
CA VAL A 171 -0.89 -0.97 -8.56
C VAL A 171 0.15 -0.02 -7.97
N SER A 172 0.24 0.09 -6.65
CA SER A 172 1.21 0.96 -5.97
C SER A 172 2.66 0.62 -6.37
N TYR A 173 3.01 -0.67 -6.33
CA TYR A 173 4.34 -1.13 -6.75
C TYR A 173 4.54 -0.93 -8.26
N ALA A 174 3.55 -1.22 -9.08
CA ALA A 174 3.64 -1.02 -10.53
C ALA A 174 3.88 0.44 -10.89
N GLN A 175 3.20 1.38 -10.23
CA GLN A 175 3.44 2.82 -10.38
C GLN A 175 4.87 3.20 -9.98
N GLY A 176 5.35 2.70 -8.83
CA GLY A 176 6.71 2.95 -8.37
C GLY A 176 7.78 2.43 -9.34
N PHE A 177 7.65 1.18 -9.80
CA PHE A 177 8.58 0.59 -10.78
C PHE A 177 8.53 1.28 -12.14
N ALA A 178 7.36 1.77 -12.58
CA ALA A 178 7.24 2.56 -13.81
C ALA A 178 8.01 3.89 -13.71
N VAL A 179 7.95 4.57 -12.55
CA VAL A 179 8.74 5.79 -12.32
C VAL A 179 10.24 5.48 -12.29
N LEU A 180 10.65 4.35 -11.66
CA LEU A 180 12.06 3.92 -11.68
C LEU A 180 12.57 3.67 -13.11
N GLN A 181 11.78 2.96 -13.93
CA GLN A 181 12.13 2.72 -15.33
C GLN A 181 12.27 4.03 -16.09
N ARG A 182 11.31 4.92 -15.96
CA ARG A 182 11.34 6.23 -16.64
C ARG A 182 12.52 7.09 -16.21
N ALA A 183 12.85 7.10 -14.92
CA ALA A 183 14.03 7.81 -14.42
C ALA A 183 15.32 7.18 -14.92
N SER A 184 15.40 5.84 -14.97
CA SER A 184 16.54 5.11 -15.53
C SER A 184 16.82 5.53 -16.97
N ASP A 185 15.77 5.65 -17.80
CA ASP A 185 15.88 6.05 -19.18
C ASP A 185 16.27 7.54 -19.30
N ALA A 186 15.60 8.41 -18.53
CA ALA A 186 15.82 9.86 -18.60
C ALA A 186 17.23 10.29 -18.15
N PHE A 187 17.79 9.58 -17.17
CA PHE A 187 19.09 9.92 -16.58
C PHE A 187 20.22 8.96 -17.00
N ALA A 188 19.94 8.02 -17.90
CA ALA A 188 20.89 7.00 -18.37
C ALA A 188 21.54 6.19 -17.22
N TRP A 189 20.74 5.82 -16.18
CA TRP A 189 21.25 5.08 -15.02
C TRP A 189 21.38 3.59 -15.24
N ASN A 190 20.70 3.04 -16.25
CA ASN A 190 20.66 1.59 -16.54
C ASN A 190 20.29 0.75 -15.30
N LEU A 191 19.21 1.14 -14.60
CA LEU A 191 18.77 0.44 -13.39
C LEU A 191 18.39 -1.00 -13.69
N ASP A 192 18.89 -1.92 -12.88
CA ASP A 192 18.42 -3.31 -12.84
C ASP A 192 17.21 -3.42 -11.91
N LEU A 193 15.99 -3.32 -12.48
CA LEU A 193 14.75 -3.37 -11.73
C LEU A 193 14.51 -4.73 -11.06
N ALA A 194 14.97 -5.82 -11.67
CA ALA A 194 14.87 -7.14 -11.05
C ALA A 194 15.72 -7.22 -9.79
N SER A 195 16.95 -6.75 -9.86
CA SER A 195 17.87 -6.68 -8.72
C SER A 195 17.34 -5.77 -7.60
N ILE A 196 16.75 -4.62 -7.95
CA ILE A 196 16.07 -3.72 -6.98
C ILE A 196 14.93 -4.45 -6.26
N ALA A 197 14.06 -5.16 -7.00
CA ALA A 197 12.99 -5.95 -6.41
C ALA A 197 13.53 -7.03 -5.47
N ARG A 198 14.59 -7.74 -5.85
CA ARG A 198 15.25 -8.75 -4.99
C ARG A 198 15.82 -8.14 -3.71
N MET A 199 16.45 -6.97 -3.81
CA MET A 199 17.01 -6.25 -2.67
C MET A 199 15.92 -5.86 -1.64
N TRP A 200 14.71 -5.54 -2.11
CA TRP A 200 13.61 -5.15 -1.23
C TRP A 200 12.87 -6.31 -0.54
N ARG A 201 13.23 -7.56 -0.84
CA ARG A 201 12.62 -8.76 -0.22
C ARG A 201 12.94 -8.92 1.26
N GLY A 202 13.94 -8.23 1.77
CA GLY A 202 14.34 -8.30 3.17
C GLY A 202 14.93 -6.98 3.68
N GLY A 203 14.98 -6.82 4.99
CA GLY A 203 15.62 -5.66 5.63
C GLY A 203 14.96 -4.31 5.40
N CYS A 204 13.75 -4.24 4.84
CA CYS A 204 13.04 -3.00 4.60
C CYS A 204 11.53 -3.12 4.92
N ILE A 205 10.87 -1.96 5.02
CA ILE A 205 9.45 -1.86 5.42
C ILE A 205 8.51 -2.42 4.35
N ILE A 206 8.84 -2.28 3.06
CA ILE A 206 7.97 -2.73 1.96
C ILE A 206 8.23 -4.18 1.53
N ARG A 207 8.99 -4.97 2.30
CA ARG A 207 9.17 -6.39 1.98
C ARG A 207 7.82 -7.09 1.83
N SER A 208 7.64 -7.75 0.70
CA SER A 208 6.42 -8.48 0.31
C SER A 208 6.77 -9.72 -0.48
N ILE A 209 5.92 -10.74 -0.42
CA ILE A 209 6.17 -12.00 -1.12
C ILE A 209 6.23 -11.81 -2.64
N PHE A 210 5.35 -10.97 -3.20
CA PHE A 210 5.27 -10.74 -4.65
C PHE A 210 6.43 -9.91 -5.24
N LEU A 211 7.39 -9.46 -4.42
CA LEU A 211 8.65 -8.90 -4.94
C LEU A 211 9.46 -9.93 -5.73
N ASN A 212 9.28 -11.24 -5.46
CA ASN A 212 9.84 -12.30 -6.29
C ASN A 212 9.23 -12.29 -7.69
N ASP A 213 7.91 -12.13 -7.77
CA ASP A 213 7.18 -12.09 -9.04
C ASP A 213 7.54 -10.84 -9.86
N ILE A 214 7.77 -9.70 -9.17
CA ILE A 214 8.29 -8.48 -9.81
C ILE A 214 9.69 -8.74 -10.40
N ALA A 215 10.59 -9.34 -9.63
CA ALA A 215 11.93 -9.65 -10.10
C ALA A 215 11.88 -10.59 -11.31
N THR A 216 11.08 -11.66 -11.25
CA THR A 216 10.88 -12.60 -12.34
C THR A 216 10.34 -11.93 -13.59
N ALA A 217 9.39 -10.99 -13.45
CA ALA A 217 8.84 -10.25 -14.59
C ALA A 217 9.90 -9.40 -15.32
N PHE A 218 10.81 -8.76 -14.57
CA PHE A 218 11.88 -7.95 -15.15
C PHE A 218 13.12 -8.76 -15.61
N GLU A 219 13.23 -10.03 -15.22
CA GLU A 219 14.25 -10.97 -15.72
C GLU A 219 13.81 -11.69 -17.01
N ALA A 220 12.52 -11.66 -17.34
CA ALA A 220 12.01 -12.28 -18.55
C ALA A 220 12.71 -11.72 -19.81
N LYS A 221 12.90 -12.59 -20.83
CA LYS A 221 13.49 -12.19 -22.11
C LYS A 221 12.72 -11.03 -22.75
N ASP A 222 11.39 -11.12 -22.70
CA ASP A 222 10.48 -10.07 -23.17
C ASP A 222 9.99 -9.28 -21.93
N LYS A 223 10.77 -8.29 -21.53
CA LYS A 223 10.45 -7.44 -20.39
C LYS A 223 9.12 -6.71 -20.60
N PRO A 224 8.22 -6.69 -19.63
CA PRO A 224 6.95 -6.01 -19.77
C PRO A 224 7.13 -4.49 -19.86
N LYS A 225 6.42 -3.83 -20.76
CA LYS A 225 6.38 -2.35 -20.84
C LYS A 225 5.81 -1.71 -19.56
N HIS A 226 4.99 -2.44 -18.84
CA HIS A 226 4.42 -2.05 -17.56
C HIS A 226 4.18 -3.32 -16.73
N LEU A 227 4.48 -3.27 -15.43
CA LEU A 227 4.43 -4.46 -14.56
C LEU A 227 3.08 -5.18 -14.58
N LEU A 228 1.96 -4.44 -14.59
CA LEU A 228 0.61 -5.03 -14.63
C LEU A 228 0.29 -5.77 -15.95
N LEU A 229 1.11 -5.62 -16.98
CA LEU A 229 0.98 -6.37 -18.23
C LEU A 229 1.74 -7.70 -18.22
N ALA A 230 2.63 -7.92 -17.25
CA ALA A 230 3.28 -9.22 -17.08
C ALA A 230 2.23 -10.30 -16.73
N PRO A 231 2.38 -11.54 -17.26
CA PRO A 231 1.34 -12.58 -17.17
C PRO A 231 0.83 -12.82 -15.75
N TYR A 232 1.72 -12.92 -14.77
CA TYR A 232 1.34 -13.10 -13.36
C TYR A 232 0.43 -11.97 -12.87
N PHE A 233 0.87 -10.72 -13.01
CA PHE A 233 0.12 -9.55 -12.51
C PHE A 233 -1.19 -9.33 -13.25
N LYS A 234 -1.21 -9.55 -14.56
CA LYS A 234 -2.43 -9.50 -15.35
C LYS A 234 -3.48 -10.50 -14.86
N ASN A 235 -3.07 -11.74 -14.60
CA ASN A 235 -3.97 -12.77 -14.09
C ASN A 235 -4.48 -12.44 -12.69
N GLU A 236 -3.59 -12.01 -11.78
CA GLU A 236 -3.99 -11.57 -10.43
C GLU A 236 -5.02 -10.44 -10.51
N MET A 237 -4.74 -9.40 -11.29
CA MET A 237 -5.67 -8.27 -11.45
C MET A 237 -7.04 -8.72 -11.95
N GLN A 238 -7.10 -9.63 -12.94
CA GLN A 238 -8.37 -10.15 -13.45
C GLN A 238 -9.21 -10.85 -12.37
N LEU A 239 -8.57 -11.61 -11.48
CA LEU A 239 -9.25 -12.30 -10.37
C LEU A 239 -9.77 -11.32 -9.31
N LEU A 240 -9.08 -10.21 -9.10
CA LEU A 240 -9.36 -9.26 -8.02
C LEU A 240 -10.36 -8.16 -8.41
N LEU A 241 -10.52 -7.87 -9.72
CA LEU A 241 -11.31 -6.73 -10.19
C LEU A 241 -12.76 -6.72 -9.70
N SER A 242 -13.42 -7.88 -9.61
CA SER A 242 -14.83 -7.95 -9.20
C SER A 242 -15.02 -7.49 -7.75
N GLY A 243 -14.25 -8.06 -6.83
CA GLY A 243 -14.29 -7.69 -5.41
C GLY A 243 -13.85 -6.25 -5.18
N TRP A 244 -12.81 -5.80 -5.89
CA TRP A 244 -12.35 -4.40 -5.81
C TRP A 244 -13.46 -3.41 -6.21
N LYS A 245 -14.09 -3.63 -7.36
CA LYS A 245 -15.22 -2.78 -7.81
C LYS A 245 -16.38 -2.79 -6.82
N HIS A 246 -16.71 -3.97 -6.30
CA HIS A 246 -17.80 -4.10 -5.34
C HIS A 246 -17.50 -3.32 -4.04
N LEU A 247 -16.28 -3.46 -3.48
CA LEU A 247 -15.89 -2.71 -2.30
C LEU A 247 -16.00 -1.19 -2.51
N VAL A 248 -15.42 -0.65 -3.59
CA VAL A 248 -15.45 0.79 -3.87
C VAL A 248 -16.90 1.28 -4.01
N ALA A 249 -17.75 0.56 -4.73
CA ALA A 249 -19.15 0.91 -4.91
C ALA A 249 -19.92 0.94 -3.58
N GLN A 250 -19.70 -0.06 -2.70
CA GLN A 250 -20.34 -0.10 -1.39
C GLN A 250 -19.81 1.00 -0.46
N SER A 251 -18.49 1.25 -0.47
CA SER A 251 -17.90 2.34 0.31
C SER A 251 -18.48 3.70 -0.06
N MET A 252 -18.67 3.98 -1.36
CA MET A 252 -19.32 5.21 -1.81
C MET A 252 -20.76 5.32 -1.35
N LYS A 253 -21.55 4.25 -1.42
CA LYS A 253 -22.92 4.20 -0.92
C LYS A 253 -23.03 4.52 0.56
N GLU A 254 -22.07 4.07 1.34
CA GLU A 254 -22.03 4.24 2.79
C GLU A 254 -21.25 5.49 3.23
N GLU A 255 -20.93 6.38 2.28
CA GLU A 255 -20.18 7.61 2.54
C GLU A 255 -18.85 7.35 3.26
N LEU A 256 -18.20 6.21 2.96
CA LEU A 256 -16.87 5.85 3.49
C LEU A 256 -15.81 6.24 2.48
N PRO A 257 -14.91 7.17 2.81
CA PRO A 257 -13.82 7.54 1.89
C PRO A 257 -12.80 6.41 1.78
N VAL A 258 -12.48 6.04 0.53
CA VAL A 258 -11.44 5.08 0.17
C VAL A 258 -10.67 5.60 -1.06
N PRO A 259 -10.02 6.77 -0.93
CA PRO A 259 -9.46 7.48 -2.08
C PRO A 259 -8.26 6.76 -2.72
N ALA A 260 -7.62 5.81 -2.04
CA ALA A 260 -6.49 5.06 -2.57
C ALA A 260 -6.89 3.69 -3.16
N PHE A 261 -8.09 3.21 -2.86
CA PHE A 261 -8.65 2.05 -3.54
C PHE A 261 -9.24 2.49 -4.89
#